data_d8498906f179d98f384385f4138859b4
#
_entry.id   d8498906f179d98f384385f4138859b4
#
_cell.length_a   1.000
_cell.length_b   1.000
_cell.length_c   1.000
_cell.angle_alpha   90.00
_cell.angle_beta   90.00
_cell.angle_gamma   90.00
#
_symmetry.space_group_name_H-M   'P 1'
#
loop_
_entity.id
_entity.type
_entity.pdbx_description
1 polymer ?
#
loop_
_entity_poly.entity_id
_entity_poly.type
_entity_poly.pdbx_seq_one_letter_code
_entity_poly.pdbx_strand_id
1 'polypeptide(L)'
;MSAYSEYKKNIEAILEPDKSFDILKRSFTLTYAPEVTFYYIDGFTKDTSMAKIFEHMLGASSLEAVTENLPYMEFEKTRDINTLIKAVLSGQAIFIIDGSDDAFMVDTREYPSRGITEPEKDKVLRGPHDGFCETLIFNTTLIRRRVRDPKLRTEVFSIGELTQTDIVLTYIEGRAEKKLVDAVRKKLTSIKIGAMNLQQESLGELIADKRKFNPFPKIRYTERPDAAAAMLMEGSVEIICDNTPSVMILPTSIFDFLQESDDYYFPAVVGTYLRIVRLLTILTSLVLPPLWYLLIQNAEGLPEWLSFILPKESYSLPIYFQLLMGELMVDGLKLASLNTPNALSNSFSIVAGLILGDFAVQMGLFVPQIILLISFSALASFAQPSYELGYANKFMRLITLTLTALFGLWGFIAGFIVMIVLILTNKTVPGGRGYLYPLIPFNFRGLKRLFTRATLR
;
A
#
# COMPACT_ATOMS: atom_id res chain seq x y z
N MET A 1 37.26 -17.51 -25.43
CA MET A 1 35.80 -17.54 -25.17
C MET A 1 35.13 -16.87 -26.35
N SER A 2 34.04 -17.45 -26.89
CA SER A 2 33.30 -16.76 -27.94
C SER A 2 32.62 -15.50 -27.36
N ALA A 3 32.41 -14.48 -28.18
CA ALA A 3 31.70 -13.28 -27.77
C ALA A 3 30.33 -13.62 -27.14
N TYR A 4 29.62 -14.60 -27.70
CA TYR A 4 28.39 -15.16 -27.15
C TYR A 4 28.54 -15.61 -25.69
N SER A 5 29.58 -16.41 -25.36
CA SER A 5 29.80 -16.90 -23.99
C SER A 5 30.10 -15.78 -23.01
N GLU A 6 30.79 -14.74 -23.47
CA GLU A 6 31.08 -13.56 -22.66
C GLU A 6 29.83 -12.73 -22.39
N TYR A 7 29.00 -12.44 -23.40
CA TYR A 7 27.71 -11.78 -23.24
C TYR A 7 26.80 -12.56 -22.29
N LYS A 8 26.62 -13.86 -22.51
CA LYS A 8 25.77 -14.71 -21.68
C LYS A 8 26.17 -14.64 -20.22
N LYS A 9 27.48 -14.80 -19.93
CA LYS A 9 28.04 -14.73 -18.58
C LYS A 9 27.80 -13.37 -17.92
N ASN A 10 28.05 -12.28 -18.63
CA ASN A 10 27.93 -10.92 -18.08
C ASN A 10 26.48 -10.50 -17.87
N ILE A 11 25.61 -10.81 -18.83
CA ILE A 11 24.16 -10.54 -18.71
C ILE A 11 23.56 -11.32 -17.54
N GLU A 12 23.87 -12.61 -17.43
CA GLU A 12 23.35 -13.47 -16.35
C GLU A 12 23.91 -13.08 -14.99
N ALA A 13 25.16 -12.61 -14.92
CA ALA A 13 25.74 -12.11 -13.66
C ALA A 13 25.07 -10.83 -13.16
N ILE A 14 24.49 -10.00 -14.05
CA ILE A 14 23.85 -8.74 -13.67
C ILE A 14 22.33 -8.92 -13.47
N LEU A 15 21.67 -9.58 -14.40
CA LEU A 15 20.21 -9.77 -14.36
C LEU A 15 19.79 -10.86 -13.38
N GLU A 16 20.62 -11.90 -13.20
CA GLU A 16 20.33 -13.06 -12.34
C GLU A 16 18.90 -13.60 -12.55
N PRO A 17 18.55 -14.06 -13.77
CA PRO A 17 17.19 -14.47 -14.12
C PRO A 17 16.61 -15.55 -13.21
N ASP A 18 17.46 -16.42 -12.64
CA ASP A 18 17.04 -17.45 -11.68
C ASP A 18 16.52 -16.90 -10.34
N LYS A 19 16.78 -15.61 -10.04
CA LYS A 19 16.33 -14.95 -8.82
C LYS A 19 15.07 -14.07 -8.99
N SER A 20 14.60 -13.89 -10.23
CA SER A 20 13.44 -13.07 -10.55
C SER A 20 12.60 -13.73 -11.61
N PHE A 21 11.38 -14.14 -11.27
CA PHE A 21 10.51 -14.89 -12.17
C PHE A 21 10.07 -14.08 -13.41
N ASP A 22 10.05 -12.76 -13.30
CA ASP A 22 9.65 -11.86 -14.37
C ASP A 22 10.75 -11.61 -15.41
N ILE A 23 12.01 -12.02 -15.14
CA ILE A 23 13.10 -11.95 -16.11
C ILE A 23 13.23 -13.32 -16.80
N LEU A 24 12.71 -13.38 -18.00
CA LEU A 24 12.71 -14.63 -18.77
C LEU A 24 13.97 -14.77 -19.61
N LYS A 25 14.50 -16.00 -19.59
CA LYS A 25 15.59 -16.46 -20.44
C LYS A 25 15.09 -17.61 -21.29
N ARG A 26 15.24 -17.52 -22.60
CA ARG A 26 14.88 -18.58 -23.51
C ARG A 26 16.02 -18.84 -24.50
N SER A 27 16.52 -20.08 -24.53
CA SER A 27 17.57 -20.51 -25.47
C SER A 27 17.02 -21.57 -26.39
N PHE A 28 17.44 -21.53 -27.65
CA PHE A 28 17.18 -22.57 -28.66
C PHE A 28 18.31 -22.62 -29.70
N THR A 29 18.36 -23.72 -30.45
CA THR A 29 19.35 -23.95 -31.51
C THR A 29 18.75 -23.60 -32.86
N LEU A 30 19.58 -23.06 -33.75
CA LEU A 30 19.22 -22.76 -35.14
C LEU A 30 20.06 -23.60 -36.08
N THR A 31 19.60 -23.79 -37.30
CA THR A 31 20.32 -24.55 -38.33
C THR A 31 21.66 -23.92 -38.71
N TYR A 32 21.76 -22.59 -38.57
CA TYR A 32 22.94 -21.80 -38.93
C TYR A 32 23.70 -21.23 -37.70
N ALA A 33 23.19 -21.43 -36.48
CA ALA A 33 23.86 -20.99 -35.26
C ALA A 33 23.62 -22.02 -34.15
N PRO A 34 24.67 -22.43 -33.41
CA PRO A 34 24.55 -23.46 -32.37
C PRO A 34 23.60 -23.11 -31.25
N GLU A 35 23.57 -21.86 -30.85
CA GLU A 35 22.70 -21.39 -29.78
C GLU A 35 22.31 -19.91 -29.95
N VAL A 36 21.03 -19.60 -29.67
CA VAL A 36 20.51 -18.26 -29.52
C VAL A 36 19.87 -18.14 -28.15
N THR A 37 20.15 -17.07 -27.42
CA THR A 37 19.55 -16.83 -26.13
C THR A 37 18.87 -15.47 -26.10
N PHE A 38 17.60 -15.47 -25.70
CA PHE A 38 16.77 -14.28 -25.47
C PHE A 38 16.68 -13.98 -23.99
N TYR A 39 16.66 -12.65 -23.68
CA TYR A 39 16.31 -12.14 -22.35
C TYR A 39 15.26 -11.06 -22.52
N TYR A 40 14.17 -11.17 -21.78
CA TYR A 40 13.05 -10.23 -21.80
C TYR A 40 12.28 -10.27 -20.48
N ILE A 41 11.42 -9.29 -20.24
CA ILE A 41 10.60 -9.24 -19.04
C ILE A 41 9.18 -9.69 -19.37
N ASP A 42 8.66 -10.62 -18.57
CA ASP A 42 7.28 -11.07 -18.66
C ASP A 42 6.32 -9.91 -18.37
N GLY A 43 5.23 -9.85 -19.13
CA GLY A 43 4.26 -8.78 -19.04
C GLY A 43 4.65 -7.45 -19.71
N PHE A 44 5.92 -7.25 -20.14
CA PHE A 44 6.31 -6.13 -20.99
C PHE A 44 6.31 -6.45 -22.47
N THR A 45 6.41 -7.71 -22.79
CA THR A 45 6.67 -8.17 -24.16
C THR A 45 5.40 -8.71 -24.78
N LYS A 46 5.11 -8.26 -26.02
CA LYS A 46 3.97 -8.75 -26.78
C LYS A 46 4.26 -10.13 -27.35
N ASP A 47 3.53 -11.16 -26.88
CA ASP A 47 3.69 -12.54 -27.30
C ASP A 47 3.62 -12.74 -28.82
N THR A 48 2.67 -12.04 -29.45
CA THR A 48 2.50 -12.12 -30.92
C THR A 48 3.70 -11.56 -31.68
N SER A 49 4.38 -10.55 -31.15
CA SER A 49 5.59 -9.98 -31.73
C SER A 49 6.78 -10.92 -31.54
N MET A 50 6.92 -11.49 -30.34
CA MET A 50 7.95 -12.48 -30.05
C MET A 50 7.80 -13.74 -30.90
N ALA A 51 6.57 -14.25 -31.04
CA ALA A 51 6.30 -15.40 -31.90
C ALA A 51 6.75 -15.16 -33.36
N LYS A 52 6.45 -13.99 -33.92
CA LYS A 52 6.90 -13.61 -35.27
C LYS A 52 8.42 -13.53 -35.39
N ILE A 53 9.11 -13.01 -34.37
CA ILE A 53 10.56 -12.95 -34.32
C ILE A 53 11.14 -14.37 -34.31
N PHE A 54 10.59 -15.26 -33.49
CA PHE A 54 11.02 -16.65 -33.42
C PHE A 54 10.77 -17.40 -34.73
N GLU A 55 9.60 -17.24 -35.35
CA GLU A 55 9.28 -17.82 -36.67
C GLU A 55 10.27 -17.36 -37.74
N HIS A 56 10.56 -16.06 -37.79
CA HIS A 56 11.53 -15.49 -38.73
C HIS A 56 12.92 -16.09 -38.51
N MET A 57 13.40 -16.18 -37.27
CA MET A 57 14.68 -16.73 -36.93
C MET A 57 14.78 -18.22 -37.28
N LEU A 58 13.74 -18.99 -37.03
CA LEU A 58 13.69 -20.41 -37.37
C LEU A 58 13.65 -20.64 -38.89
N GLY A 59 13.06 -19.74 -39.66
CA GLY A 59 12.97 -19.79 -41.13
C GLY A 59 14.20 -19.25 -41.85
N ALA A 60 15.08 -18.52 -41.17
CA ALA A 60 16.27 -17.93 -41.79
C ALA A 60 17.32 -19.00 -42.14
N SER A 61 18.07 -18.81 -43.20
CA SER A 61 19.12 -19.71 -43.69
C SER A 61 20.53 -19.33 -43.25
N SER A 62 20.72 -18.10 -42.78
CA SER A 62 22.02 -17.57 -42.30
C SER A 62 21.86 -16.49 -41.24
N LEU A 63 22.95 -16.20 -40.54
CA LEU A 63 22.99 -15.12 -39.56
C LEU A 63 22.71 -13.75 -40.19
N GLU A 64 23.21 -13.52 -41.40
CA GLU A 64 22.98 -12.29 -42.14
C GLU A 64 21.49 -12.12 -42.49
N ALA A 65 20.83 -13.21 -42.92
CA ALA A 65 19.40 -13.20 -43.21
C ALA A 65 18.53 -12.85 -42.01
N VAL A 66 18.94 -13.23 -40.80
CA VAL A 66 18.26 -12.81 -39.54
C VAL A 66 18.40 -11.32 -39.29
N THR A 67 19.63 -10.82 -39.44
CA THR A 67 19.96 -9.44 -39.04
C THR A 67 19.53 -8.39 -40.06
N GLU A 68 19.45 -8.73 -41.34
CA GLU A 68 19.05 -7.80 -42.41
C GLU A 68 17.55 -7.76 -42.66
N ASN A 69 16.84 -8.85 -42.43
CA ASN A 69 15.44 -8.99 -42.76
C ASN A 69 14.50 -9.16 -41.56
N LEU A 70 14.92 -8.80 -40.34
CA LEU A 70 14.08 -8.92 -39.18
C LEU A 70 12.80 -8.05 -39.38
N PRO A 71 11.60 -8.61 -39.30
CA PRO A 71 10.35 -7.89 -39.61
C PRO A 71 9.92 -7.01 -38.45
N TYR A 72 10.83 -6.11 -38.02
CA TYR A 72 10.56 -5.21 -36.90
C TYR A 72 11.24 -3.85 -37.12
N MET A 73 10.49 -2.76 -36.90
CA MET A 73 10.96 -1.41 -37.24
C MET A 73 12.06 -0.88 -36.32
N GLU A 74 12.02 -1.28 -35.04
CA GLU A 74 12.99 -0.84 -34.03
C GLU A 74 13.92 -2.00 -33.63
N PHE A 75 14.94 -2.19 -34.45
CA PHE A 75 15.96 -3.21 -34.28
C PHE A 75 17.33 -2.51 -34.24
N GLU A 76 18.06 -2.75 -33.16
CA GLU A 76 19.39 -2.19 -32.96
C GLU A 76 20.39 -3.26 -32.57
N LYS A 77 21.66 -3.06 -32.92
CA LYS A 77 22.77 -3.91 -32.49
C LYS A 77 23.75 -3.11 -31.63
N THR A 78 24.29 -3.76 -30.63
CA THR A 78 25.25 -3.14 -29.72
C THR A 78 26.23 -4.15 -29.17
N ARG A 79 27.41 -3.65 -28.74
CA ARG A 79 28.40 -4.40 -27.98
C ARG A 79 28.46 -3.99 -26.52
N ASP A 80 27.72 -2.95 -26.15
CA ASP A 80 27.72 -2.44 -24.78
C ASP A 80 26.71 -3.18 -23.89
N ILE A 81 27.23 -3.92 -22.91
CA ILE A 81 26.44 -4.70 -21.95
C ILE A 81 25.51 -3.80 -21.12
N ASN A 82 25.94 -2.59 -20.77
CA ASN A 82 25.11 -1.70 -19.97
C ASN A 82 23.88 -1.23 -20.76
N THR A 83 24.04 -1.02 -22.05
CA THR A 83 22.93 -0.69 -22.96
C THR A 83 21.95 -1.86 -23.06
N LEU A 84 22.44 -3.10 -23.19
CA LEU A 84 21.61 -4.30 -23.21
C LEU A 84 20.81 -4.48 -21.91
N ILE A 85 21.46 -4.32 -20.76
CA ILE A 85 20.78 -4.42 -19.46
C ILE A 85 19.70 -3.34 -19.33
N LYS A 86 19.99 -2.10 -19.70
CA LYS A 86 18.98 -1.01 -19.70
C LYS A 86 17.83 -1.32 -20.65
N ALA A 87 18.08 -1.88 -21.81
CA ALA A 87 17.07 -2.28 -22.77
C ALA A 87 16.10 -3.33 -22.17
N VAL A 88 16.62 -4.42 -21.60
CA VAL A 88 15.79 -5.43 -20.91
C VAL A 88 14.97 -4.80 -19.79
N LEU A 89 15.59 -4.05 -18.89
CA LEU A 89 14.91 -3.42 -17.75
C LEU A 89 13.90 -2.35 -18.16
N SER A 90 13.99 -1.83 -19.40
CA SER A 90 12.98 -0.95 -19.99
C SER A 90 11.89 -1.69 -20.76
N GLY A 91 11.98 -3.03 -20.87
CA GLY A 91 10.97 -3.89 -21.48
C GLY A 91 11.25 -4.27 -22.95
N GLN A 92 12.41 -3.93 -23.49
CA GLN A 92 12.84 -4.43 -24.80
C GLN A 92 13.30 -5.90 -24.66
N ALA A 93 13.12 -6.68 -25.69
CA ALA A 93 13.75 -7.99 -25.77
C ALA A 93 15.18 -7.84 -26.34
N ILE A 94 16.13 -8.55 -25.74
CA ILE A 94 17.48 -8.67 -26.29
C ILE A 94 17.76 -10.14 -26.65
N PHE A 95 18.63 -10.33 -27.62
CA PHE A 95 19.12 -11.67 -27.94
C PHE A 95 20.58 -11.65 -28.36
N ILE A 96 21.24 -12.75 -28.09
CA ILE A 96 22.62 -13.03 -28.46
C ILE A 96 22.66 -14.31 -29.27
N ILE A 97 23.48 -14.32 -30.32
CA ILE A 97 23.60 -15.45 -31.26
C ILE A 97 25.04 -15.97 -31.23
N ASP A 98 25.23 -17.25 -31.06
CA ASP A 98 26.57 -17.86 -31.17
C ASP A 98 27.08 -17.76 -32.61
N GLY A 99 28.28 -17.20 -32.75
CA GLY A 99 28.86 -16.84 -34.03
C GLY A 99 28.71 -15.35 -34.40
N SER A 100 28.02 -14.55 -33.60
CA SER A 100 27.95 -13.11 -33.76
C SER A 100 28.78 -12.39 -32.68
N ASP A 101 29.51 -11.34 -33.11
CA ASP A 101 30.20 -10.42 -32.17
C ASP A 101 29.28 -9.35 -31.60
N ASP A 102 28.11 -9.14 -32.20
CA ASP A 102 27.14 -8.14 -31.76
C ASP A 102 25.97 -8.83 -31.04
N ALA A 103 25.42 -8.15 -30.03
CA ALA A 103 24.17 -8.47 -29.41
C ALA A 103 23.06 -7.57 -29.97
N PHE A 104 21.82 -8.02 -29.93
CA PHE A 104 20.70 -7.43 -30.64
C PHE A 104 19.60 -7.00 -29.65
N MET A 105 18.97 -5.87 -29.93
CA MET A 105 17.83 -5.34 -29.18
C MET A 105 16.64 -5.16 -30.11
N VAL A 106 15.45 -5.54 -29.66
CA VAL A 106 14.20 -5.40 -30.40
C VAL A 106 13.15 -4.78 -29.48
N ASP A 107 12.51 -3.71 -29.94
CA ASP A 107 11.45 -3.08 -29.16
C ASP A 107 10.11 -3.79 -29.33
N THR A 108 9.87 -4.78 -28.49
CA THR A 108 8.63 -5.56 -28.41
C THR A 108 7.70 -5.09 -27.29
N ARG A 109 7.90 -3.86 -26.76
CA ARG A 109 7.19 -3.37 -25.58
C ARG A 109 5.70 -3.21 -25.81
N GLU A 110 4.94 -3.83 -24.94
CA GLU A 110 3.52 -3.58 -24.74
C GLU A 110 3.27 -3.45 -23.24
N TYR A 111 3.33 -2.22 -22.75
CA TYR A 111 3.03 -2.00 -21.34
C TYR A 111 1.56 -2.33 -21.06
N PRO A 112 1.28 -3.07 -19.97
CA PRO A 112 -0.09 -3.30 -19.57
C PRO A 112 -0.79 -1.94 -19.41
N SER A 113 -1.73 -1.67 -20.27
CA SER A 113 -2.63 -0.55 -20.16
C SER A 113 -4.01 -1.11 -19.87
N ARG A 114 -4.38 -1.12 -18.62
CA ARG A 114 -5.76 -1.20 -18.21
C ARG A 114 -6.47 0.01 -18.80
N GLY A 115 -7.73 -0.15 -19.26
CA GLY A 115 -8.60 1.01 -19.43
C GLY A 115 -8.51 1.81 -18.13
N ILE A 116 -8.06 3.05 -18.22
CA ILE A 116 -7.64 3.93 -17.12
C ILE A 116 -8.75 3.99 -16.07
N THR A 117 -8.65 3.19 -15.02
CA THR A 117 -9.47 3.33 -13.82
C THR A 117 -8.56 3.77 -12.70
N GLU A 118 -8.86 4.94 -12.16
CA GLU A 118 -8.24 5.45 -10.96
C GLU A 118 -8.53 4.50 -9.79
N PRO A 119 -7.58 4.27 -8.87
CA PRO A 119 -7.84 3.50 -7.66
C PRO A 119 -9.06 4.03 -6.92
N GLU A 120 -9.90 3.17 -6.37
CA GLU A 120 -11.04 3.60 -5.56
C GLU A 120 -10.56 4.15 -4.21
N LYS A 121 -9.56 3.53 -3.64
CA LYS A 121 -8.81 3.99 -2.48
C LYS A 121 -7.51 4.65 -2.93
N ASP A 122 -6.95 5.54 -2.14
CA ASP A 122 -5.72 6.27 -2.45
C ASP A 122 -5.82 7.20 -3.67
N LYS A 123 -6.99 7.79 -3.96
CA LYS A 123 -7.15 8.81 -5.01
C LYS A 123 -6.24 10.00 -4.76
N VAL A 124 -5.69 10.57 -5.82
CA VAL A 124 -4.84 11.77 -5.75
C VAL A 124 -5.30 12.83 -6.72
N LEU A 125 -5.13 14.10 -6.33
CA LEU A 125 -5.43 15.26 -7.17
C LEU A 125 -4.39 15.47 -8.27
N ARG A 126 -3.17 14.99 -8.06
CA ARG A 126 -2.05 15.09 -9.02
C ARG A 126 -1.21 13.83 -8.96
N GLY A 127 -0.57 13.49 -10.07
CA GLY A 127 0.33 12.33 -10.16
C GLY A 127 -0.23 11.24 -11.06
N PRO A 128 0.36 10.06 -11.05
CA PRO A 128 -0.13 8.92 -11.79
C PRO A 128 -1.52 8.49 -11.29
N HIS A 129 -2.44 8.23 -12.22
CA HIS A 129 -3.78 7.72 -11.94
C HIS A 129 -3.90 6.21 -12.19
N ASP A 130 -2.78 5.56 -12.55
CA ASP A 130 -2.76 4.11 -12.72
C ASP A 130 -2.77 3.40 -11.36
N GLY A 131 -3.64 2.42 -11.23
CA GLY A 131 -3.77 1.55 -10.05
C GLY A 131 -3.35 0.12 -10.34
N PHE A 132 -3.12 -0.66 -9.29
CA PHE A 132 -3.00 -2.09 -9.39
C PHE A 132 -4.33 -2.72 -9.83
N CYS A 133 -4.28 -3.92 -10.37
CA CYS A 133 -5.43 -4.69 -10.81
C CYS A 133 -5.39 -6.11 -10.23
N GLU A 134 -6.38 -6.92 -10.56
CA GLU A 134 -6.50 -8.28 -10.05
C GLU A 134 -5.46 -9.25 -10.65
N THR A 135 -4.77 -8.86 -11.74
CA THR A 135 -3.81 -9.73 -12.43
C THR A 135 -2.39 -9.53 -11.88
N LEU A 136 -1.83 -10.57 -11.29
CA LEU A 136 -0.52 -10.59 -10.66
C LEU A 136 0.62 -10.08 -11.56
N ILE A 137 0.68 -10.57 -12.81
CA ILE A 137 1.72 -10.21 -13.79
C ILE A 137 1.66 -8.71 -14.11
N PHE A 138 0.47 -8.12 -14.24
CA PHE A 138 0.32 -6.69 -14.48
C PHE A 138 0.84 -5.87 -13.30
N ASN A 139 0.55 -6.31 -12.08
CA ASN A 139 0.98 -5.63 -10.87
C ASN A 139 2.51 -5.64 -10.72
N THR A 140 3.15 -6.78 -10.95
CA THR A 140 4.63 -6.88 -10.94
C THR A 140 5.25 -6.02 -12.04
N THR A 141 4.65 -6.01 -13.22
CA THR A 141 5.07 -5.20 -14.37
C THR A 141 4.99 -3.70 -14.08
N LEU A 142 3.91 -3.23 -13.44
CA LEU A 142 3.76 -1.82 -13.03
C LEU A 142 4.84 -1.37 -12.05
N ILE A 143 5.28 -2.25 -11.15
CA ILE A 143 6.40 -2.00 -10.23
C ILE A 143 7.71 -1.98 -11.02
N ARG A 144 7.97 -2.99 -11.86
CA ARG A 144 9.19 -3.10 -12.67
C ARG A 144 9.38 -1.90 -13.60
N ARG A 145 8.30 -1.38 -14.17
CA ARG A 145 8.33 -0.17 -15.02
C ARG A 145 8.89 1.05 -14.29
N ARG A 146 8.64 1.16 -12.98
CA ARG A 146 9.09 2.28 -12.13
C ARG A 146 10.46 2.03 -11.51
N VAL A 147 10.77 0.77 -11.20
CA VAL A 147 12.02 0.36 -10.57
C VAL A 147 12.83 -0.44 -11.58
N ARG A 148 13.63 0.26 -12.39
CA ARG A 148 14.50 -0.34 -13.41
C ARG A 148 15.87 -0.72 -12.85
N ASP A 149 15.88 -1.36 -11.68
CA ASP A 149 17.09 -1.81 -11.00
C ASP A 149 17.24 -3.33 -11.20
N PRO A 150 18.38 -3.83 -11.67
CA PRO A 150 18.61 -5.28 -11.81
C PRO A 150 18.57 -6.02 -10.47
N LYS A 151 18.70 -5.31 -9.36
CA LYS A 151 18.58 -5.87 -8.00
C LYS A 151 17.13 -5.98 -7.49
N LEU A 152 16.14 -5.55 -8.27
CA LEU A 152 14.75 -5.81 -7.95
C LEU A 152 14.48 -7.30 -8.13
N ARG A 153 14.11 -7.98 -7.06
CA ARG A 153 13.83 -9.42 -6.99
C ARG A 153 12.33 -9.63 -6.84
N THR A 154 11.86 -10.64 -7.55
CA THR A 154 10.46 -11.08 -7.54
C THR A 154 10.44 -12.60 -7.41
N GLU A 155 10.00 -13.10 -6.25
CA GLU A 155 9.95 -14.53 -5.94
C GLU A 155 8.50 -14.99 -5.90
N VAL A 156 8.16 -16.04 -6.61
CA VAL A 156 6.80 -16.60 -6.67
C VAL A 156 6.63 -17.72 -5.66
N PHE A 157 5.48 -17.72 -4.99
CA PHE A 157 5.01 -18.76 -4.08
C PHE A 157 3.58 -19.10 -4.45
N SER A 158 3.21 -20.38 -4.33
CA SER A 158 1.83 -20.84 -4.48
C SER A 158 1.32 -21.32 -3.11
N ILE A 159 0.21 -20.75 -2.63
CA ILE A 159 -0.34 -21.01 -1.30
C ILE A 159 -1.80 -21.50 -1.40
N GLY A 160 -2.12 -22.51 -0.58
CA GLY A 160 -3.42 -23.17 -0.51
C GLY A 160 -3.44 -24.47 -1.31
N GLU A 161 -3.90 -25.56 -0.67
CA GLU A 161 -3.96 -26.88 -1.30
C GLU A 161 -4.99 -26.90 -2.46
N LEU A 162 -6.13 -26.23 -2.27
CA LEU A 162 -7.21 -26.17 -3.26
C LEU A 162 -7.12 -24.96 -4.18
N THR A 163 -6.72 -23.79 -3.63
CA THR A 163 -6.73 -22.52 -4.38
C THR A 163 -5.45 -22.30 -5.16
N GLN A 164 -4.31 -22.83 -4.69
CA GLN A 164 -2.99 -22.66 -5.31
C GLN A 164 -2.76 -21.21 -5.76
N THR A 165 -3.09 -20.27 -4.86
CA THR A 165 -3.04 -18.84 -5.17
C THR A 165 -1.59 -18.39 -5.31
N ASP A 166 -1.28 -17.76 -6.43
CA ASP A 166 0.04 -17.22 -6.69
C ASP A 166 0.29 -15.93 -5.91
N ILE A 167 1.45 -15.89 -5.26
CA ILE A 167 1.89 -14.78 -4.43
C ILE A 167 3.31 -14.42 -4.83
N VAL A 168 3.57 -13.13 -5.00
CA VAL A 168 4.89 -12.63 -5.31
C VAL A 168 5.45 -11.82 -4.16
N LEU A 169 6.66 -12.17 -3.73
CA LEU A 169 7.48 -11.40 -2.81
C LEU A 169 8.43 -10.52 -3.62
N THR A 170 8.29 -9.19 -3.48
CA THR A 170 9.10 -8.22 -4.21
C THR A 170 9.95 -7.39 -3.26
N TYR A 171 11.23 -7.22 -3.57
CA TYR A 171 12.16 -6.42 -2.78
C TYR A 171 13.39 -6.00 -3.61
N ILE A 172 14.13 -4.97 -3.17
CA ILE A 172 15.40 -4.58 -3.80
C ILE A 172 16.56 -5.13 -2.97
N GLU A 173 17.34 -6.02 -3.56
CA GLU A 173 18.51 -6.63 -2.92
C GLU A 173 19.55 -5.57 -2.55
N GLY A 174 19.99 -5.60 -1.29
CA GLY A 174 20.92 -4.60 -0.74
C GLY A 174 20.25 -3.33 -0.21
N ARG A 175 18.96 -3.09 -0.46
CA ARG A 175 18.16 -2.03 0.18
C ARG A 175 17.24 -2.61 1.26
N ALA A 176 16.54 -3.66 0.95
CA ALA A 176 15.73 -4.38 1.93
C ALA A 176 16.61 -5.09 2.97
N GLU A 177 16.17 -5.08 4.21
CA GLU A 177 16.88 -5.77 5.29
C GLU A 177 16.79 -7.30 5.09
N LYS A 178 17.93 -7.97 4.96
CA LYS A 178 17.98 -9.41 4.68
C LYS A 178 17.19 -10.23 5.69
N LYS A 179 17.26 -9.87 6.98
CA LYS A 179 16.51 -10.55 8.04
C LYS A 179 15.00 -10.48 7.83
N LEU A 180 14.49 -9.36 7.34
CA LEU A 180 13.08 -9.19 7.01
C LEU A 180 12.68 -10.06 5.82
N VAL A 181 13.44 -10.01 4.72
CA VAL A 181 13.20 -10.83 3.52
C VAL A 181 13.16 -12.32 3.89
N ASP A 182 14.17 -12.80 4.63
CA ASP A 182 14.26 -14.20 5.03
C ASP A 182 13.11 -14.60 5.98
N ALA A 183 12.68 -13.71 6.87
CA ALA A 183 11.55 -13.96 7.77
C ALA A 183 10.23 -14.06 7.01
N VAL A 184 9.99 -13.14 6.05
CA VAL A 184 8.79 -13.17 5.20
C VAL A 184 8.79 -14.42 4.32
N ARG A 185 9.90 -14.72 3.63
CA ARG A 185 10.06 -15.92 2.81
C ARG A 185 9.78 -17.20 3.62
N LYS A 186 10.36 -17.31 4.82
CA LYS A 186 10.12 -18.46 5.71
C LYS A 186 8.66 -18.56 6.12
N LYS A 187 7.99 -17.44 6.38
CA LYS A 187 6.55 -17.45 6.69
C LYS A 187 5.74 -17.93 5.50
N LEU A 188 5.95 -17.37 4.30
CA LEU A 188 5.24 -17.77 3.08
C LEU A 188 5.39 -19.27 2.80
N THR A 189 6.61 -19.80 2.86
CA THR A 189 6.88 -21.24 2.64
C THR A 189 6.30 -22.13 3.74
N SER A 190 6.07 -21.63 4.94
CA SER A 190 5.54 -22.42 6.06
C SER A 190 4.01 -22.45 6.14
N ILE A 191 3.31 -21.64 5.34
CA ILE A 191 1.85 -21.60 5.35
C ILE A 191 1.31 -22.90 4.74
N LYS A 192 0.52 -23.61 5.55
CA LYS A 192 -0.21 -24.81 5.13
C LYS A 192 -1.69 -24.61 5.45
N ILE A 193 -2.48 -24.29 4.43
CA ILE A 193 -3.92 -24.07 4.52
C ILE A 193 -4.62 -24.73 3.33
N GLY A 194 -5.86 -25.17 3.52
CA GLY A 194 -6.65 -25.79 2.46
C GLY A 194 -7.01 -24.81 1.35
N ALA A 195 -7.41 -23.59 1.71
CA ALA A 195 -7.80 -22.56 0.74
C ALA A 195 -7.54 -21.14 1.26
N MET A 196 -7.22 -20.21 0.37
CA MET A 196 -7.13 -18.77 0.60
C MET A 196 -8.45 -18.08 0.19
N ASN A 197 -9.44 -18.11 1.06
CA ASN A 197 -10.79 -17.65 0.70
C ASN A 197 -10.90 -16.12 0.51
N LEU A 198 -10.13 -15.35 1.25
CA LEU A 198 -10.09 -13.88 1.21
C LEU A 198 -8.75 -13.36 0.66
N GLN A 199 -8.07 -14.14 -0.16
CA GLN A 199 -6.79 -13.84 -0.78
C GLN A 199 -5.85 -13.04 0.15
N GLN A 200 -5.68 -11.77 -0.13
CA GLN A 200 -4.75 -10.87 0.57
C GLN A 200 -5.06 -10.73 2.07
N GLU A 201 -6.33 -10.67 2.48
CA GLU A 201 -6.72 -10.58 3.89
C GLU A 201 -6.35 -11.86 4.65
N SER A 202 -6.63 -13.03 4.06
CA SER A 202 -6.20 -14.32 4.64
C SER A 202 -4.69 -14.38 4.79
N LEU A 203 -3.95 -13.89 3.80
CA LEU A 203 -2.50 -13.82 3.85
C LEU A 203 -2.00 -12.87 4.95
N GLY A 204 -2.64 -11.69 5.08
CA GLY A 204 -2.36 -10.72 6.13
C GLY A 204 -2.50 -11.30 7.53
N GLU A 205 -3.57 -12.05 7.79
CA GLU A 205 -3.79 -12.75 9.07
C GLU A 205 -2.74 -13.83 9.34
N LEU A 206 -2.26 -14.53 8.30
CA LEU A 206 -1.26 -15.58 8.43
C LEU A 206 0.16 -15.03 8.65
N ILE A 207 0.48 -13.89 8.04
CA ILE A 207 1.79 -13.24 8.17
C ILE A 207 1.88 -12.43 9.46
N ALA A 208 0.82 -11.72 9.84
CA ALA A 208 0.79 -10.91 11.05
C ALA A 208 0.87 -11.74 12.33
N ASP A 209 1.31 -11.12 13.41
CA ASP A 209 1.31 -11.75 14.75
C ASP A 209 -0.13 -11.97 15.25
N LYS A 210 -0.44 -13.15 15.79
CA LYS A 210 -1.78 -13.63 16.18
C LYS A 210 -2.42 -12.93 17.40
N ARG A 211 -2.10 -11.66 17.67
CA ARG A 211 -2.75 -10.92 18.77
C ARG A 211 -4.14 -10.45 18.36
N LYS A 212 -5.17 -11.20 18.75
CA LYS A 212 -6.57 -11.00 18.37
C LYS A 212 -7.22 -9.70 18.90
N PHE A 213 -6.70 -9.14 19.99
CA PHE A 213 -7.34 -8.01 20.71
C PHE A 213 -6.69 -6.64 20.43
N ASN A 214 -5.71 -6.55 19.54
CA ASN A 214 -5.11 -5.28 19.19
C ASN A 214 -5.76 -4.71 17.94
N PRO A 215 -6.49 -3.57 18.02
CA PRO A 215 -7.20 -2.99 16.87
C PRO A 215 -6.29 -2.25 15.90
N PHE A 216 -5.02 -1.98 16.28
CA PHE A 216 -4.10 -1.24 15.42
C PHE A 216 -3.64 -2.06 14.22
N PRO A 217 -3.71 -1.52 12.99
CA PRO A 217 -3.32 -2.22 11.77
C PRO A 217 -1.82 -2.58 11.81
N LYS A 218 -1.47 -3.70 11.19
CA LYS A 218 -0.10 -4.24 11.17
C LYS A 218 0.55 -4.24 9.81
N ILE A 219 -0.23 -4.16 8.76
CA ILE A 219 0.19 -4.23 7.36
C ILE A 219 -0.44 -3.04 6.64
N ARG A 220 0.37 -2.33 5.88
CA ARG A 220 -0.13 -1.28 4.99
C ARG A 220 -0.44 -1.87 3.63
N TYR A 221 -1.60 -1.52 3.11
CA TYR A 221 -2.02 -1.84 1.76
C TYR A 221 -1.99 -0.58 0.89
N THR A 222 -1.65 -0.73 -0.38
CA THR A 222 -1.76 0.35 -1.36
C THR A 222 -2.24 -0.19 -2.70
N GLU A 223 -3.12 0.55 -3.35
CA GLU A 223 -3.58 0.28 -4.71
C GLU A 223 -2.72 1.04 -5.75
N ARG A 224 -1.70 1.79 -5.28
CA ARG A 224 -0.89 2.70 -6.09
C ARG A 224 0.50 2.15 -6.40
N PRO A 225 0.82 1.89 -7.68
CA PRO A 225 2.16 1.41 -8.07
C PRO A 225 3.28 2.42 -7.84
N ASP A 226 3.00 3.72 -7.85
CA ASP A 226 4.01 4.76 -7.58
C ASP A 226 4.37 4.80 -6.08
N ALA A 227 3.37 4.67 -5.19
CA ALA A 227 3.60 4.58 -3.75
C ALA A 227 4.38 3.31 -3.38
N ALA A 228 3.99 2.16 -3.95
CA ALA A 228 4.67 0.89 -3.80
C ALA A 228 6.14 0.99 -4.24
N ALA A 229 6.41 1.44 -5.45
CA ALA A 229 7.77 1.62 -5.96
C ALA A 229 8.62 2.55 -5.08
N ALA A 230 8.04 3.63 -4.55
CA ALA A 230 8.73 4.53 -3.64
C ALA A 230 9.15 3.81 -2.34
N MET A 231 8.27 3.00 -1.76
CA MET A 231 8.56 2.24 -0.54
C MET A 231 9.58 1.14 -0.75
N LEU A 232 9.58 0.46 -1.91
CA LEU A 232 10.65 -0.48 -2.28
C LEU A 232 12.01 0.22 -2.34
N MET A 233 12.07 1.42 -2.95
CA MET A 233 13.31 2.20 -3.01
C MET A 233 13.80 2.64 -1.62
N GLU A 234 12.92 2.75 -0.63
CA GLU A 234 13.26 3.00 0.78
C GLU A 234 13.65 1.74 1.57
N GLY A 235 13.59 0.56 0.94
CA GLY A 235 13.99 -0.72 1.50
C GLY A 235 12.86 -1.53 2.12
N SER A 236 11.62 -1.22 1.79
CA SER A 236 10.47 -2.07 2.12
C SER A 236 10.45 -3.35 1.28
N VAL A 237 9.68 -4.31 1.74
CA VAL A 237 9.37 -5.58 1.08
C VAL A 237 7.89 -5.58 0.77
N GLU A 238 7.53 -6.00 -0.42
CA GLU A 238 6.14 -6.04 -0.87
C GLU A 238 5.67 -7.45 -1.14
N ILE A 239 4.40 -7.70 -0.87
CA ILE A 239 3.75 -8.96 -1.20
C ILE A 239 2.54 -8.64 -2.08
N ILE A 240 2.53 -9.22 -3.26
CA ILE A 240 1.49 -9.10 -4.25
C ILE A 240 0.75 -10.43 -4.28
N CYS A 241 -0.56 -10.40 -4.13
CA CYS A 241 -1.41 -11.58 -4.18
C CYS A 241 -2.24 -11.54 -5.46
N ASP A 242 -2.34 -12.65 -6.15
CA ASP A 242 -3.20 -12.74 -7.33
C ASP A 242 -4.68 -12.51 -6.96
N ASN A 243 -5.47 -12.03 -7.91
CA ASN A 243 -6.88 -11.66 -7.73
C ASN A 243 -7.10 -10.51 -6.73
N THR A 244 -6.08 -9.63 -6.50
CA THR A 244 -6.24 -8.46 -5.63
C THR A 244 -5.63 -7.20 -6.24
N PRO A 245 -6.37 -6.06 -6.23
CA PRO A 245 -5.91 -4.80 -6.80
C PRO A 245 -5.06 -3.98 -5.82
N SER A 246 -4.41 -4.61 -4.86
CA SER A 246 -3.59 -3.92 -3.87
C SER A 246 -2.37 -4.75 -3.46
N VAL A 247 -1.37 -4.07 -2.93
CA VAL A 247 -0.09 -4.65 -2.53
C VAL A 247 0.15 -4.44 -1.05
N MET A 248 0.61 -5.49 -0.36
CA MET A 248 0.98 -5.45 1.06
C MET A 248 2.41 -4.93 1.20
N ILE A 249 2.63 -3.97 2.08
CA ILE A 249 3.94 -3.35 2.33
C ILE A 249 4.43 -3.70 3.73
N LEU A 250 5.66 -4.15 3.84
CA LEU A 250 6.34 -4.56 5.07
C LEU A 250 7.77 -4.00 5.13
N PRO A 251 8.31 -3.67 6.33
CA PRO A 251 7.63 -3.55 7.61
C PRO A 251 6.81 -2.26 7.66
N THR A 252 5.78 -2.21 8.47
CA THR A 252 4.92 -1.04 8.61
C THR A 252 5.05 -0.44 10.00
N SER A 253 5.16 0.88 10.08
CA SER A 253 5.06 1.66 11.33
C SER A 253 3.68 2.31 11.44
N ILE A 254 3.27 2.72 12.65
CA ILE A 254 2.02 3.46 12.84
C ILE A 254 2.01 4.77 12.02
N PHE A 255 3.18 5.36 11.80
CA PHE A 255 3.31 6.62 11.06
C PHE A 255 3.10 6.46 9.55
N ASP A 256 3.29 5.25 9.00
CA ASP A 256 3.05 4.99 7.58
C ASP A 256 1.55 5.05 7.24
N PHE A 257 0.68 4.78 8.22
CA PHE A 257 -0.77 4.92 8.08
C PHE A 257 -1.26 6.38 8.16
N LEU A 258 -0.40 7.32 8.55
CA LEU A 258 -0.71 8.75 8.64
C LEU A 258 -0.26 9.53 7.39
N GLN A 259 0.54 8.90 6.51
CA GLN A 259 1.07 9.52 5.31
C GLN A 259 0.14 9.30 4.13
N GLU A 260 -0.06 10.34 3.35
CA GLU A 260 -0.84 10.32 2.13
C GLU A 260 0.02 10.69 0.92
N SER A 261 -0.28 10.09 -0.23
CA SER A 261 0.48 10.30 -1.45
C SER A 261 0.38 11.74 -1.94
N ASP A 262 -0.78 12.37 -1.78
CA ASP A 262 -1.01 13.77 -2.17
C ASP A 262 -0.06 14.76 -1.50
N ASP A 263 0.38 14.49 -0.26
CA ASP A 263 1.33 15.35 0.44
C ASP A 263 2.63 15.56 -0.35
N TYR A 264 3.01 14.59 -1.19
CA TYR A 264 4.23 14.64 -2.00
C TYR A 264 4.05 15.36 -3.32
N TYR A 265 2.82 15.47 -3.82
CA TYR A 265 2.52 16.14 -5.09
C TYR A 265 2.28 17.65 -4.95
N PHE A 266 2.00 18.13 -3.74
CA PHE A 266 1.89 19.56 -3.46
C PHE A 266 3.27 20.20 -3.18
N PRO A 267 3.40 21.55 -3.24
CA PRO A 267 4.61 22.24 -2.77
C PRO A 267 4.95 21.86 -1.32
N ALA A 268 6.25 21.86 -0.97
CA ALA A 268 6.72 21.37 0.33
C ALA A 268 6.04 22.03 1.55
N VAL A 269 5.74 23.33 1.46
CA VAL A 269 5.04 24.08 2.52
C VAL A 269 3.60 23.59 2.66
N VAL A 270 2.88 23.42 1.54
CA VAL A 270 1.49 22.96 1.52
C VAL A 270 1.39 21.51 2.02
N GLY A 271 2.24 20.60 1.52
CA GLY A 271 2.26 19.21 1.98
C GLY A 271 2.60 19.11 3.49
N THR A 272 3.51 19.94 3.98
CA THR A 272 3.80 20.02 5.43
C THR A 272 2.59 20.52 6.24
N TYR A 273 1.91 21.55 5.76
CA TYR A 273 0.70 22.08 6.39
C TYR A 273 -0.41 21.02 6.47
N LEU A 274 -0.68 20.31 5.36
CA LEU A 274 -1.70 19.24 5.31
C LEU A 274 -1.40 18.11 6.30
N ARG A 275 -0.13 17.70 6.44
CA ARG A 275 0.29 16.70 7.44
C ARG A 275 0.02 17.15 8.85
N ILE A 276 0.35 18.41 9.19
CA ILE A 276 0.12 18.96 10.52
C ILE A 276 -1.37 19.02 10.81
N VAL A 277 -2.18 19.54 9.88
CA VAL A 277 -3.64 19.61 10.03
C VAL A 277 -4.23 18.22 10.24
N ARG A 278 -3.85 17.24 9.42
CA ARG A 278 -4.30 15.86 9.56
C ARG A 278 -3.97 15.28 10.93
N LEU A 279 -2.72 15.42 11.37
CA LEU A 279 -2.29 14.94 12.69
C LEU A 279 -3.06 15.60 13.83
N LEU A 280 -3.24 16.93 13.78
CA LEU A 280 -4.03 17.67 14.78
C LEU A 280 -5.49 17.21 14.79
N THR A 281 -6.10 17.03 13.62
CA THR A 281 -7.49 16.57 13.49
C THR A 281 -7.67 15.17 14.09
N ILE A 282 -6.74 14.24 13.83
CA ILE A 282 -6.76 12.88 14.40
C ILE A 282 -6.62 12.95 15.94
N LEU A 283 -5.63 13.67 16.44
CA LEU A 283 -5.42 13.81 17.90
C LEU A 283 -6.61 14.45 18.59
N THR A 284 -7.16 15.53 18.01
CA THR A 284 -8.33 16.21 18.55
C THR A 284 -9.54 15.29 18.58
N SER A 285 -9.79 14.51 17.51
CA SER A 285 -10.91 13.57 17.49
C SER A 285 -10.81 12.46 18.52
N LEU A 286 -9.59 12.06 18.88
CA LEU A 286 -9.32 11.05 19.89
C LEU A 286 -9.54 11.58 21.32
N VAL A 287 -9.07 12.80 21.56
CA VAL A 287 -9.01 13.40 22.91
C VAL A 287 -10.29 14.14 23.26
N LEU A 288 -10.87 14.88 22.31
CA LEU A 288 -11.90 15.87 22.58
C LEU A 288 -13.20 15.29 23.18
N PRO A 289 -13.80 14.19 22.68
CA PRO A 289 -15.03 13.65 23.28
C PRO A 289 -14.86 13.14 24.72
N PRO A 290 -13.86 12.32 25.07
CA PRO A 290 -13.69 11.91 26.45
C PRO A 290 -13.22 13.05 27.38
N LEU A 291 -12.44 14.02 26.87
CA LEU A 291 -12.06 15.21 27.62
C LEU A 291 -13.27 16.09 27.94
N TRP A 292 -14.12 16.37 26.94
CA TRP A 292 -15.34 17.14 27.12
C TRP A 292 -16.26 16.47 28.14
N TYR A 293 -16.41 15.14 28.07
CA TYR A 293 -17.20 14.41 29.04
C TYR A 293 -16.63 14.53 30.45
N LEU A 294 -15.29 14.43 30.62
CA LEU A 294 -14.61 14.63 31.90
C LEU A 294 -14.86 16.04 32.47
N LEU A 295 -14.80 17.08 31.62
CA LEU A 295 -15.04 18.46 32.01
C LEU A 295 -16.48 18.67 32.51
N ILE A 296 -17.47 18.07 31.87
CA ILE A 296 -18.86 18.13 32.31
C ILE A 296 -19.07 17.43 33.66
N GLN A 297 -18.42 16.27 33.89
CA GLN A 297 -18.49 15.62 35.20
C GLN A 297 -17.98 16.50 36.34
N ASN A 298 -17.11 17.47 36.06
CA ASN A 298 -16.49 18.38 37.01
C ASN A 298 -16.91 19.83 36.76
N ALA A 299 -18.18 20.07 36.39
CA ALA A 299 -18.69 21.37 35.98
C ALA A 299 -18.51 22.49 37.02
N GLU A 300 -18.58 22.15 38.31
CA GLU A 300 -18.40 23.12 39.42
C GLU A 300 -16.97 23.73 39.49
N GLY A 301 -15.98 22.99 38.98
CA GLY A 301 -14.59 23.44 38.92
C GLY A 301 -14.19 24.20 37.66
N LEU A 302 -15.11 24.37 36.68
CA LEU A 302 -14.81 25.02 35.43
C LEU A 302 -14.73 26.54 35.53
N PRO A 303 -13.70 27.15 34.92
CA PRO A 303 -13.64 28.62 34.81
C PRO A 303 -14.83 29.18 34.00
N GLU A 304 -15.30 30.36 34.32
CA GLU A 304 -16.47 30.98 33.67
C GLU A 304 -16.33 31.07 32.13
N TRP A 305 -15.15 31.33 31.63
CA TRP A 305 -14.89 31.40 30.18
C TRP A 305 -15.11 30.06 29.43
N LEU A 306 -15.12 28.94 30.13
CA LEU A 306 -15.44 27.60 29.58
C LEU A 306 -16.92 27.24 29.77
N SER A 307 -17.76 28.05 30.40
CA SER A 307 -19.16 27.74 30.65
C SER A 307 -19.98 27.46 29.37
N PHE A 308 -19.52 27.93 28.22
CA PHE A 308 -20.17 27.70 26.93
C PHE A 308 -20.15 26.21 26.48
N ILE A 309 -19.26 25.38 27.02
CA ILE A 309 -19.20 23.95 26.69
C ILE A 309 -20.24 23.14 27.45
N LEU A 310 -20.82 23.69 28.52
CA LEU A 310 -21.83 23.01 29.32
C LEU A 310 -23.17 22.97 28.59
N PRO A 311 -23.90 21.83 28.65
CA PRO A 311 -25.25 21.74 28.13
C PRO A 311 -26.17 22.73 28.86
N LYS A 312 -26.89 23.58 28.12
CA LYS A 312 -27.85 24.55 28.67
C LYS A 312 -29.28 24.01 28.66
N GLU A 313 -29.54 22.99 27.87
CA GLU A 313 -30.86 22.41 27.65
C GLU A 313 -31.09 21.19 28.53
N SER A 314 -32.36 20.94 28.88
CA SER A 314 -32.77 19.75 29.57
C SER A 314 -32.68 18.55 28.60
N TYR A 315 -32.14 17.44 29.02
CA TYR A 315 -32.01 16.22 28.25
C TYR A 315 -32.53 14.99 29.00
N SER A 316 -33.16 14.09 28.29
CA SER A 316 -33.77 12.91 28.86
C SER A 316 -32.78 11.73 29.02
N LEU A 317 -31.76 11.68 28.17
CA LEU A 317 -30.79 10.59 28.13
C LEU A 317 -29.45 11.06 28.75
N PRO A 318 -28.82 10.26 29.65
CA PRO A 318 -27.50 10.61 30.18
C PRO A 318 -26.48 10.84 29.08
N ILE A 319 -25.62 11.84 29.24
CA ILE A 319 -24.66 12.32 28.21
C ILE A 319 -23.74 11.19 27.71
N TYR A 320 -23.32 10.29 28.58
CA TYR A 320 -22.51 9.14 28.19
C TYR A 320 -23.23 8.26 27.12
N PHE A 321 -24.49 7.96 27.33
CA PHE A 321 -25.27 7.17 26.36
C PHE A 321 -25.53 7.94 25.07
N GLN A 322 -25.72 9.26 25.15
CA GLN A 322 -25.84 10.09 23.94
C GLN A 322 -24.57 10.00 23.08
N LEU A 323 -23.37 10.11 23.69
CA LEU A 323 -22.09 9.97 22.98
C LEU A 323 -21.93 8.59 22.34
N LEU A 324 -22.23 7.51 23.07
CA LEU A 324 -22.18 6.15 22.52
C LEU A 324 -23.16 5.95 21.36
N MET A 325 -24.42 6.39 21.55
CA MET A 325 -25.45 6.26 20.54
C MET A 325 -25.14 7.06 19.28
N GLY A 326 -24.61 8.25 19.43
CA GLY A 326 -24.18 9.06 18.29
C GLY A 326 -23.00 8.44 17.50
N GLU A 327 -22.02 7.88 18.19
CA GLU A 327 -20.95 7.12 17.53
C GLU A 327 -21.48 5.89 16.76
N LEU A 328 -22.44 5.16 17.33
CA LEU A 328 -23.08 4.03 16.69
C LEU A 328 -23.91 4.46 15.48
N MET A 329 -24.63 5.58 15.59
CA MET A 329 -25.42 6.13 14.48
C MET A 329 -24.54 6.54 13.30
N VAL A 330 -23.38 7.15 13.53
CA VAL A 330 -22.41 7.47 12.45
C VAL A 330 -21.91 6.21 11.77
N ASP A 331 -21.64 5.12 12.50
CA ASP A 331 -21.26 3.86 11.86
C ASP A 331 -22.43 3.25 11.08
N GLY A 332 -23.64 3.30 11.62
CA GLY A 332 -24.84 2.89 10.90
C GLY A 332 -25.01 3.66 9.58
N LEU A 333 -24.77 4.98 9.59
CA LEU A 333 -24.79 5.80 8.38
C LEU A 333 -23.71 5.39 7.37
N LYS A 334 -22.50 5.12 7.84
CA LYS A 334 -21.39 4.64 6.99
C LYS A 334 -21.75 3.30 6.35
N LEU A 335 -22.24 2.35 7.14
CA LEU A 335 -22.67 1.03 6.63
C LEU A 335 -23.83 1.14 5.65
N ALA A 336 -24.81 2.00 5.94
CA ALA A 336 -25.92 2.24 5.04
C ALA A 336 -25.48 2.89 3.72
N SER A 337 -24.52 3.82 3.76
CA SER A 337 -23.99 4.47 2.55
C SER A 337 -23.26 3.49 1.62
N LEU A 338 -22.58 2.47 2.16
CA LEU A 338 -21.93 1.43 1.36
C LEU A 338 -22.92 0.56 0.58
N ASN A 339 -24.13 0.38 1.12
CA ASN A 339 -25.17 -0.45 0.52
C ASN A 339 -26.20 0.37 -0.30
N THR A 340 -26.07 1.69 -0.31
CA THR A 340 -27.03 2.56 -1.01
C THR A 340 -26.56 2.82 -2.45
N PRO A 341 -27.40 2.61 -3.47
CA PRO A 341 -27.06 2.98 -4.83
C PRO A 341 -26.71 4.46 -4.95
N ASN A 342 -25.70 4.81 -5.77
CA ASN A 342 -25.19 6.18 -5.92
C ASN A 342 -26.29 7.22 -6.22
N ALA A 343 -27.34 6.83 -6.95
CA ALA A 343 -28.48 7.70 -7.28
C ALA A 343 -29.30 8.16 -6.05
N LEU A 344 -29.31 7.37 -4.97
CA LEU A 344 -30.06 7.66 -3.73
C LEU A 344 -29.17 8.21 -2.61
N SER A 345 -27.87 8.17 -2.76
CA SER A 345 -26.91 8.54 -1.71
C SER A 345 -27.10 9.99 -1.22
N ASN A 346 -27.34 10.94 -2.13
CA ASN A 346 -27.58 12.35 -1.76
C ASN A 346 -28.87 12.50 -0.95
N SER A 347 -29.97 11.88 -1.38
CA SER A 347 -31.25 11.95 -0.68
C SER A 347 -31.17 11.31 0.70
N PHE A 348 -30.49 10.18 0.81
CA PHE A 348 -30.24 9.51 2.09
C PHE A 348 -29.43 10.38 3.06
N SER A 349 -28.39 11.05 2.58
CA SER A 349 -27.55 11.95 3.40
C SER A 349 -28.35 13.14 3.95
N ILE A 350 -29.25 13.72 3.16
CA ILE A 350 -30.12 14.83 3.60
C ILE A 350 -31.09 14.35 4.69
N VAL A 351 -31.78 13.23 4.46
CA VAL A 351 -32.73 12.66 5.43
C VAL A 351 -32.03 12.30 6.74
N ALA A 352 -30.85 11.65 6.64
CA ALA A 352 -30.05 11.30 7.79
C ALA A 352 -29.60 12.56 8.59
N GLY A 353 -29.19 13.62 7.90
CA GLY A 353 -28.81 14.88 8.53
C GLY A 353 -29.97 15.56 9.28
N LEU A 354 -31.18 15.54 8.72
CA LEU A 354 -32.39 16.07 9.37
C LEU A 354 -32.79 15.24 10.59
N ILE A 355 -32.82 13.92 10.46
CA ILE A 355 -33.24 13.02 11.56
C ILE A 355 -32.25 13.09 12.73
N LEU A 356 -30.94 12.99 12.44
CA LEU A 356 -29.90 12.93 13.46
C LEU A 356 -29.52 14.31 14.00
N GLY A 357 -29.73 15.37 13.23
CA GLY A 357 -29.47 16.74 13.65
C GLY A 357 -30.67 17.36 14.33
N ASP A 358 -31.57 17.96 13.56
CA ASP A 358 -32.62 18.81 14.07
C ASP A 358 -33.64 18.10 14.93
N PHE A 359 -34.18 16.97 14.47
CA PHE A 359 -35.21 16.27 15.22
C PHE A 359 -34.69 15.65 16.52
N ALA A 360 -33.50 15.10 16.53
CA ALA A 360 -32.93 14.47 17.71
C ALA A 360 -32.66 15.50 18.84
N VAL A 361 -32.29 16.74 18.48
CA VAL A 361 -32.12 17.84 19.43
C VAL A 361 -33.47 18.36 19.90
N GLN A 362 -34.44 18.59 18.99
CA GLN A 362 -35.77 19.09 19.35
C GLN A 362 -36.52 18.11 20.26
N MET A 363 -36.28 16.81 20.12
CA MET A 363 -36.85 15.78 21.01
C MET A 363 -36.13 15.64 22.35
N GLY A 364 -35.04 16.39 22.59
CA GLY A 364 -34.23 16.30 23.80
C GLY A 364 -33.44 14.99 23.93
N LEU A 365 -33.28 14.25 22.83
CA LEU A 365 -32.48 13.01 22.81
C LEU A 365 -30.99 13.29 22.80
N PHE A 366 -30.57 14.36 22.11
CA PHE A 366 -29.17 14.81 22.04
C PHE A 366 -29.06 16.27 22.43
N VAL A 367 -27.97 16.60 23.12
CA VAL A 367 -27.58 18.00 23.28
C VAL A 367 -26.76 18.46 22.07
N PRO A 368 -26.89 19.74 21.63
CA PRO A 368 -26.21 20.26 20.42
C PRO A 368 -24.69 20.04 20.42
N GLN A 369 -24.05 20.12 21.59
CA GLN A 369 -22.62 19.93 21.76
C GLN A 369 -22.17 18.52 21.38
N ILE A 370 -22.98 17.50 21.68
CA ILE A 370 -22.67 16.11 21.32
C ILE A 370 -22.72 15.93 19.80
N ILE A 371 -23.71 16.51 19.13
CA ILE A 371 -23.80 16.43 17.67
C ILE A 371 -22.56 17.08 17.04
N LEU A 372 -22.12 18.23 17.55
CA LEU A 372 -20.91 18.90 17.09
C LEU A 372 -19.67 18.00 17.28
N LEU A 373 -19.49 17.41 18.46
CA LEU A 373 -18.34 16.55 18.78
C LEU A 373 -18.31 15.29 17.89
N ILE A 374 -19.47 14.66 17.70
CA ILE A 374 -19.59 13.44 16.89
C ILE A 374 -19.36 13.78 15.41
N SER A 375 -19.94 14.88 14.91
CA SER A 375 -19.72 15.36 13.55
C SER A 375 -18.24 15.66 13.28
N PHE A 376 -17.58 16.35 14.21
CA PHE A 376 -16.13 16.58 14.12
C PHE A 376 -15.35 15.27 14.11
N SER A 377 -15.68 14.33 14.98
CA SER A 377 -15.04 13.01 15.04
C SER A 377 -15.26 12.20 13.76
N ALA A 378 -16.44 12.29 13.15
CA ALA A 378 -16.76 11.68 11.87
C ALA A 378 -15.92 12.29 10.73
N LEU A 379 -15.87 13.62 10.64
CA LEU A 379 -15.03 14.34 9.67
C LEU A 379 -13.54 13.98 9.84
N ALA A 380 -13.06 13.91 11.08
CA ALA A 380 -11.70 13.51 11.38
C ALA A 380 -11.39 12.07 10.92
N SER A 381 -12.37 11.18 10.96
CA SER A 381 -12.19 9.81 10.46
C SER A 381 -12.06 9.75 8.93
N PHE A 382 -12.68 10.67 8.18
CA PHE A 382 -12.51 10.78 6.73
C PHE A 382 -11.18 11.46 6.33
N ALA A 383 -10.60 12.25 7.22
CA ALA A 383 -9.29 12.86 7.00
C ALA A 383 -8.12 11.86 7.22
N GLN A 384 -8.40 10.64 7.69
CA GLN A 384 -7.39 9.60 7.89
C GLN A 384 -7.16 8.81 6.61
N PRO A 385 -5.90 8.65 6.15
CA PRO A 385 -5.59 7.86 4.95
C PRO A 385 -5.92 6.37 5.11
N SER A 386 -5.82 5.83 6.34
CA SER A 386 -6.13 4.44 6.64
C SER A 386 -7.44 4.31 7.39
N TYR A 387 -8.42 3.61 6.79
CA TYR A 387 -9.67 3.25 7.44
C TYR A 387 -9.46 2.39 8.69
N GLU A 388 -8.52 1.46 8.65
CA GLU A 388 -8.20 0.57 9.77
C GLU A 388 -7.67 1.34 10.98
N LEU A 389 -6.74 2.29 10.76
CA LEU A 389 -6.28 3.18 11.82
C LEU A 389 -7.42 4.06 12.34
N GLY A 390 -8.33 4.51 11.47
CA GLY A 390 -9.52 5.26 11.83
C GLY A 390 -10.39 4.51 12.82
N TYR A 391 -10.69 3.24 12.54
CA TYR A 391 -11.45 2.38 13.46
C TYR A 391 -10.67 2.08 14.74
N ALA A 392 -9.35 1.83 14.67
CA ALA A 392 -8.54 1.64 15.86
C ALA A 392 -8.60 2.87 16.80
N ASN A 393 -8.48 4.07 16.25
CA ASN A 393 -8.62 5.32 17.01
C ASN A 393 -10.03 5.47 17.61
N LYS A 394 -11.06 5.10 16.86
CA LYS A 394 -12.45 5.07 17.36
C LYS A 394 -12.62 4.12 18.54
N PHE A 395 -12.12 2.89 18.44
CA PHE A 395 -12.16 1.93 19.56
C PHE A 395 -11.43 2.48 20.77
N MET A 396 -10.26 3.10 20.61
CA MET A 396 -9.53 3.72 21.72
C MET A 396 -10.31 4.88 22.34
N ARG A 397 -10.96 5.70 21.52
CA ARG A 397 -11.83 6.79 22.01
C ARG A 397 -13.01 6.25 22.83
N LEU A 398 -13.70 5.20 22.37
CA LEU A 398 -14.80 4.57 23.08
C LEU A 398 -14.35 3.94 24.41
N ILE A 399 -13.22 3.25 24.41
CA ILE A 399 -12.62 2.69 25.63
C ILE A 399 -12.27 3.80 26.63
N THR A 400 -11.60 4.86 26.15
CA THR A 400 -11.24 6.00 27.00
C THR A 400 -12.48 6.70 27.55
N LEU A 401 -13.50 6.91 26.73
CA LEU A 401 -14.78 7.50 27.15
C LEU A 401 -15.46 6.65 28.22
N THR A 402 -15.52 5.32 28.04
CA THR A 402 -16.12 4.41 29.01
C THR A 402 -15.35 4.39 30.34
N LEU A 403 -14.03 4.33 30.28
CA LEU A 403 -13.19 4.41 31.47
C LEU A 403 -13.34 5.75 32.20
N THR A 404 -13.45 6.85 31.45
CA THR A 404 -13.71 8.20 32.00
C THR A 404 -15.08 8.23 32.67
N ALA A 405 -16.11 7.62 32.10
CA ALA A 405 -17.44 7.56 32.69
C ALA A 405 -17.44 6.81 34.03
N LEU A 406 -16.64 5.75 34.18
CA LEU A 406 -16.58 4.91 35.37
C LEU A 406 -15.66 5.48 36.46
N PHE A 407 -14.53 6.06 36.09
CA PHE A 407 -13.44 6.41 37.00
C PHE A 407 -13.00 7.89 36.93
N GLY A 408 -13.73 8.74 36.22
CA GLY A 408 -13.41 10.17 36.07
C GLY A 408 -12.01 10.39 35.47
N LEU A 409 -11.24 11.28 36.08
CA LEU A 409 -9.89 11.65 35.62
C LEU A 409 -8.95 10.44 35.54
N TRP A 410 -9.02 9.52 36.52
CA TRP A 410 -8.18 8.32 36.51
C TRP A 410 -8.54 7.38 35.34
N GLY A 411 -9.83 7.29 35.00
CA GLY A 411 -10.29 6.55 33.83
C GLY A 411 -9.79 7.15 32.51
N PHE A 412 -9.79 8.48 32.41
CA PHE A 412 -9.25 9.21 31.25
C PHE A 412 -7.75 8.88 31.06
N ILE A 413 -6.96 8.99 32.12
CA ILE A 413 -5.52 8.66 32.08
C ILE A 413 -5.31 7.18 31.74
N ALA A 414 -6.08 6.28 32.37
CA ALA A 414 -5.97 4.86 32.11
C ALA A 414 -6.28 4.50 30.67
N GLY A 415 -7.26 5.14 30.02
CA GLY A 415 -7.59 4.94 28.61
C GLY A 415 -6.41 5.25 27.67
N PHE A 416 -5.70 6.34 27.91
CA PHE A 416 -4.49 6.69 27.14
C PHE A 416 -3.33 5.74 27.43
N ILE A 417 -3.16 5.27 28.69
CA ILE A 417 -2.15 4.26 29.01
C ILE A 417 -2.44 2.97 28.25
N VAL A 418 -3.69 2.50 28.24
CA VAL A 418 -4.10 1.31 27.47
C VAL A 418 -3.76 1.48 25.99
N MET A 419 -4.07 2.62 25.38
CA MET A 419 -3.73 2.92 24.01
C MET A 419 -2.23 2.85 23.75
N ILE A 420 -1.42 3.49 24.58
CA ILE A 420 0.04 3.48 24.47
C ILE A 420 0.57 2.03 24.61
N VAL A 421 0.07 1.25 25.56
CA VAL A 421 0.46 -0.15 25.73
C VAL A 421 0.11 -0.99 24.50
N LEU A 422 -1.07 -0.80 23.91
CA LEU A 422 -1.48 -1.51 22.68
C LEU A 422 -0.58 -1.16 21.50
N ILE A 423 -0.21 0.11 21.34
CA ILE A 423 0.72 0.57 20.30
C ILE A 423 2.13 0.00 20.53
N LEU A 424 2.66 0.08 21.77
CA LEU A 424 4.00 -0.45 22.13
C LEU A 424 4.10 -1.97 21.95
N THR A 425 3.01 -2.67 22.23
CA THR A 425 2.96 -4.14 22.13
C THR A 425 2.56 -4.63 20.75
N ASN A 426 2.25 -3.74 19.81
CA ASN A 426 1.93 -4.14 18.44
C ASN A 426 3.22 -4.58 17.73
N LYS A 427 3.30 -5.87 17.43
CA LYS A 427 4.44 -6.45 16.72
C LYS A 427 4.10 -6.58 15.24
N THR A 428 4.99 -6.04 14.42
CA THR A 428 5.03 -6.26 12.99
C THR A 428 5.72 -7.59 12.67
N VAL A 429 5.93 -7.86 11.38
CA VAL A 429 6.63 -9.08 10.95
C VAL A 429 8.05 -9.12 11.54
N PRO A 430 8.51 -10.29 12.05
CA PRO A 430 9.86 -10.44 12.59
C PRO A 430 10.94 -10.03 11.58
N GLY A 431 12.00 -9.35 12.08
CA GLY A 431 13.12 -8.91 11.24
C GLY A 431 12.98 -7.53 10.64
N GLY A 432 11.82 -6.86 10.80
CA GLY A 432 11.61 -5.51 10.34
C GLY A 432 11.80 -4.43 11.41
N ARG A 433 11.65 -3.16 11.02
CA ARG A 433 11.64 -2.01 11.92
C ARG A 433 10.47 -2.12 12.91
N GLY A 434 10.66 -1.59 14.13
CA GLY A 434 9.60 -1.59 15.15
C GLY A 434 8.37 -0.77 14.71
N TYR A 435 7.20 -1.10 15.24
CA TYR A 435 5.93 -0.42 14.91
C TYR A 435 5.95 1.09 15.21
N LEU A 436 6.76 1.53 16.18
CA LEU A 436 6.97 2.94 16.54
C LEU A 436 8.18 3.60 15.86
N TYR A 437 8.78 2.96 14.85
CA TYR A 437 9.82 3.64 14.07
C TYR A 437 9.23 4.88 13.40
N PRO A 438 9.91 6.06 13.45
CA PRO A 438 11.28 6.36 13.91
C PRO A 438 11.41 6.85 15.36
N LEU A 439 10.42 6.67 16.21
CA LEU A 439 10.53 7.01 17.63
C LEU A 439 11.34 5.94 18.39
N ILE A 440 11.10 4.67 18.08
CA ILE A 440 11.78 3.53 18.68
C ILE A 440 12.18 2.53 17.58
N PRO A 441 13.49 2.34 17.27
CA PRO A 441 14.63 3.12 17.75
C PRO A 441 14.61 4.57 17.23
N PHE A 442 15.15 5.50 18.04
CA PHE A 442 15.07 6.93 17.71
C PHE A 442 15.90 7.29 16.48
N ASN A 443 15.25 7.91 15.51
CA ASN A 443 15.87 8.43 14.29
C ASN A 443 15.37 9.85 14.00
N PHE A 444 16.19 10.85 14.32
CA PHE A 444 15.80 12.26 14.14
C PHE A 444 15.49 12.63 12.67
N ARG A 445 16.25 12.10 11.71
CA ARG A 445 16.00 12.35 10.28
C ARG A 445 14.67 11.75 9.83
N GLY A 446 14.36 10.54 10.28
CA GLY A 446 13.07 9.90 10.04
C GLY A 446 11.93 10.68 10.66
N LEU A 447 12.09 11.11 11.92
CA LEU A 447 11.08 11.91 12.63
C LEU A 447 10.83 13.26 11.94
N LYS A 448 11.88 13.97 11.51
CA LYS A 448 11.75 15.21 10.75
C LYS A 448 10.95 14.99 9.45
N ARG A 449 11.18 13.89 8.74
CA ARG A 449 10.46 13.55 7.50
C ARG A 449 8.97 13.25 7.71
N LEU A 450 8.57 12.82 8.91
CA LEU A 450 7.15 12.61 9.23
C LEU A 450 6.38 13.94 9.25
N PHE A 451 6.96 14.97 9.84
CA PHE A 451 6.29 16.27 9.99
C PHE A 451 6.52 17.20 8.80
N THR A 452 7.67 17.10 8.15
CA THR A 452 8.04 17.98 7.05
C THR A 452 8.24 17.20 5.75
N ARG A 453 7.66 17.69 4.67
CA ARG A 453 7.98 17.20 3.34
C ARG A 453 9.41 17.60 2.98
N ALA A 454 10.32 16.61 2.83
CA ALA A 454 11.66 16.86 2.33
C ALA A 454 11.61 17.17 0.82
N THR A 455 12.35 18.19 0.37
CA THR A 455 12.61 18.44 -1.05
C THR A 455 13.71 17.51 -1.54
N LEU A 456 13.61 17.08 -2.81
CA LEU A 456 14.68 16.35 -3.49
C LEU A 456 15.86 17.30 -3.76
N ARG A 457 16.67 17.60 -2.73
CA ARG A 457 17.97 18.28 -2.84
C ARG A 457 19.01 17.55 -2.01
#